data_c6ebc33c8ebb4f38e038d0be29d0cc3d
#
_entry.id   c6ebc33c8ebb4f38e038d0be29d0cc3d
#
_cell.length_a   1.000
_cell.length_b   1.000
_cell.length_c   1.000
_cell.angle_alpha   90.00
_cell.angle_beta   90.00
_cell.angle_gamma   90.00
#
_symmetry.space_group_name_H-M   'P 1'
#
loop_
_entity.id
_entity.type
_entity.pdbx_description
1 polymer ?
#
loop_
_entity_poly.entity_id
_entity_poly.type
_entity_poly.pdbx_seq_one_letter_code
_entity_poly.pdbx_strand_id
1 'polypeptide(L)'
;MITKQETTQLLQALVAIHSPYFQEHEIMDYAAEWLTQQGLPPRRHIYADDKATGFHGENLYLELHGGQDGPVLCLNGHLDTVLQCSGWTRDPAGELDGNRLYGVGALDMKSGCAALMVALAHFHRDFPRFCGTVKASFVSVEEGPFGLGTNALIEDGLLDDVDFSIIAEPSAGFTGRPFPTLCLGAKGGYGLEIQFFGRSAHAASPDLGISAAEDMA
;
A
#
# COMPACT_ATOMS: atom_id res chain seq x y z
N MET A 1 -16.82 -16.33 13.23
CA MET A 1 -15.39 -16.57 13.56
C MET A 1 -14.60 -16.50 12.26
N ILE A 2 -13.54 -15.67 12.20
CA ILE A 2 -12.67 -15.53 11.01
C ILE A 2 -12.04 -16.89 10.69
N THR A 3 -12.07 -17.31 9.44
CA THR A 3 -11.46 -18.56 8.99
C THR A 3 -10.23 -18.31 8.13
N LYS A 4 -9.23 -19.19 8.22
CA LYS A 4 -8.06 -19.16 7.35
C LYS A 4 -8.47 -19.20 5.87
N GLN A 5 -9.50 -19.96 5.54
CA GLN A 5 -9.97 -20.10 4.17
C GLN A 5 -10.49 -18.78 3.59
N GLU A 6 -11.29 -18.04 4.34
CA GLU A 6 -11.86 -16.75 3.92
C GLU A 6 -10.75 -15.73 3.61
N THR A 7 -9.80 -15.57 4.53
CA THR A 7 -8.67 -14.66 4.32
C THR A 7 -7.79 -15.10 3.15
N THR A 8 -7.55 -16.41 2.99
CA THR A 8 -6.74 -16.93 1.88
C THR A 8 -7.43 -16.71 0.52
N GLN A 9 -8.73 -16.91 0.43
CA GLN A 9 -9.49 -16.68 -0.81
C GLN A 9 -9.47 -15.20 -1.21
N LEU A 10 -9.67 -14.29 -0.26
CA LEU A 10 -9.58 -12.86 -0.55
C LEU A 10 -8.16 -12.48 -0.98
N LEU A 11 -7.14 -12.95 -0.27
CA LEU A 11 -5.75 -12.68 -0.62
C LEU A 11 -5.41 -13.19 -2.03
N GLN A 12 -5.83 -14.41 -2.40
CA GLN A 12 -5.60 -14.95 -3.74
C GLN A 12 -6.25 -14.05 -4.81
N ALA A 13 -7.46 -13.59 -4.58
CA ALA A 13 -8.15 -12.70 -5.51
C ALA A 13 -7.44 -11.34 -5.64
N LEU A 14 -6.99 -10.74 -4.53
CA LEU A 14 -6.23 -9.48 -4.56
C LEU A 14 -4.88 -9.64 -5.29
N VAL A 15 -4.17 -10.75 -5.06
CA VAL A 15 -2.87 -11.00 -5.70
C VAL A 15 -3.02 -11.26 -7.20
N ALA A 16 -4.12 -11.87 -7.63
CA ALA A 16 -4.41 -12.12 -9.04
C ALA A 16 -4.62 -10.83 -9.86
N ILE A 17 -4.93 -9.71 -9.20
CA ILE A 17 -5.07 -8.41 -9.85
C ILE A 17 -3.72 -7.71 -9.89
N HIS A 18 -3.23 -7.41 -11.10
CA HIS A 18 -2.01 -6.63 -11.30
C HIS A 18 -2.27 -5.17 -10.93
N SER A 19 -1.54 -4.66 -9.93
CA SER A 19 -1.76 -3.31 -9.38
C SER A 19 -0.45 -2.60 -9.02
N PRO A 20 0.49 -2.43 -9.94
CA PRO A 20 1.66 -1.61 -9.64
C PRO A 20 1.23 -0.17 -9.38
N TYR A 21 2.03 0.57 -8.60
CA TYR A 21 1.73 1.97 -8.32
C TYR A 21 1.43 2.76 -9.63
N PHE A 22 0.47 3.66 -9.57
CA PHE A 22 -0.15 4.38 -10.69
C PHE A 22 -1.09 3.55 -11.58
N GLN A 23 -1.38 2.28 -11.26
CA GLN A 23 -2.26 1.40 -12.05
C GLN A 23 -3.21 0.59 -11.15
N GLU A 24 -3.73 1.19 -10.08
CA GLU A 24 -4.48 0.50 -9.02
C GLU A 24 -5.98 0.42 -9.25
N HIS A 25 -6.51 1.01 -10.33
CA HIS A 25 -7.95 1.15 -10.53
C HIS A 25 -8.72 -0.17 -10.40
N GLU A 26 -8.24 -1.24 -11.01
CA GLU A 26 -8.91 -2.55 -10.99
C GLU A 26 -8.98 -3.15 -9.58
N ILE A 27 -7.89 -3.06 -8.82
CA ILE A 27 -7.86 -3.59 -7.45
C ILE A 27 -8.70 -2.74 -6.49
N MET A 28 -8.77 -1.41 -6.69
CA MET A 28 -9.65 -0.53 -5.94
C MET A 28 -11.11 -0.86 -6.21
N ASP A 29 -11.51 -1.11 -7.45
CA ASP A 29 -12.85 -1.54 -7.81
C ASP A 29 -13.21 -2.86 -7.13
N TYR A 30 -12.33 -3.85 -7.23
CA TYR A 30 -12.53 -5.15 -6.59
C TYR A 30 -12.67 -5.04 -5.07
N ALA A 31 -11.79 -4.31 -4.41
CA ALA A 31 -11.84 -4.13 -2.97
C ALA A 31 -13.10 -3.37 -2.52
N ALA A 32 -13.51 -2.34 -3.27
CA ALA A 32 -14.75 -1.60 -3.02
C ALA A 32 -15.99 -2.48 -3.16
N GLU A 33 -16.02 -3.32 -4.19
CA GLU A 33 -17.13 -4.27 -4.40
C GLU A 33 -17.18 -5.30 -3.28
N TRP A 34 -16.04 -5.91 -2.92
CA TRP A 34 -15.97 -6.88 -1.84
C TRP A 34 -16.45 -6.30 -0.50
N LEU A 35 -15.96 -5.11 -0.14
CA LEU A 35 -16.39 -4.41 1.09
C LEU A 35 -17.89 -4.11 1.06
N THR A 36 -18.42 -3.67 -0.07
CA THR A 36 -19.86 -3.40 -0.25
C THR A 36 -20.70 -4.65 -0.05
N GLN A 37 -20.25 -5.80 -0.54
CA GLN A 37 -20.92 -7.10 -0.33
C GLN A 37 -20.91 -7.51 1.15
N GLN A 38 -19.96 -7.04 1.95
CA GLN A 38 -19.92 -7.23 3.40
C GLN A 38 -20.77 -6.19 4.18
N GLY A 39 -21.50 -5.31 3.50
CA GLY A 39 -22.29 -4.25 4.13
C GLY A 39 -21.47 -3.03 4.53
N LEU A 40 -20.27 -2.88 3.99
CA LEU A 40 -19.27 -1.84 4.28
C LEU A 40 -18.93 -1.02 3.02
N PRO A 41 -19.89 -0.32 2.39
CA PRO A 41 -19.61 0.44 1.16
C PRO A 41 -18.60 1.56 1.48
N PRO A 42 -17.40 1.53 0.89
CA PRO A 42 -16.41 2.58 1.11
C PRO A 42 -16.74 3.82 0.29
N ARG A 43 -16.32 4.98 0.77
CA ARG A 43 -16.24 6.20 -0.03
C ARG A 43 -14.96 6.16 -0.87
N ARG A 44 -15.04 6.61 -2.12
CA ARG A 44 -13.86 6.87 -2.93
C ARG A 44 -13.34 8.28 -2.62
N HIS A 45 -12.15 8.35 -2.08
CA HIS A 45 -11.42 9.57 -1.85
C HIS A 45 -10.50 9.81 -3.04
N ILE A 46 -10.83 10.80 -3.86
CA ILE A 46 -10.09 11.15 -5.09
C ILE A 46 -9.07 12.23 -4.75
N TYR A 47 -7.85 12.07 -5.21
CA TYR A 47 -6.77 13.05 -5.01
C TYR A 47 -5.97 13.26 -6.30
N ALA A 48 -5.20 14.35 -6.34
CA ALA A 48 -4.33 14.68 -7.46
C ALA A 48 -2.97 15.18 -6.95
N ASP A 49 -1.90 14.70 -7.56
CA ASP A 49 -0.55 15.24 -7.37
C ASP A 49 -0.06 15.93 -8.65
N ASP A 50 -0.58 17.12 -8.91
CA ASP A 50 -0.23 17.91 -10.11
C ASP A 50 1.20 18.48 -10.04
N LYS A 51 1.83 18.47 -8.85
CA LYS A 51 3.12 19.15 -8.63
C LYS A 51 4.32 18.28 -8.96
N ALA A 52 4.26 17.00 -8.64
CA ALA A 52 5.42 16.12 -8.74
C ALA A 52 5.24 15.02 -9.80
N THR A 53 4.12 14.31 -9.78
CA THR A 53 3.91 13.14 -10.63
C THR A 53 2.90 13.36 -11.74
N GLY A 54 1.97 14.29 -11.58
CA GLY A 54 0.81 14.45 -12.44
C GLY A 54 -0.22 13.32 -12.30
N PHE A 55 -0.10 12.50 -11.27
CA PHE A 55 -1.00 11.36 -11.03
C PHE A 55 -2.29 11.80 -10.35
N HIS A 56 -3.41 11.23 -10.82
CA HIS A 56 -4.71 11.35 -10.21
C HIS A 56 -5.11 9.98 -9.69
N GLY A 57 -5.19 9.85 -8.38
CA GLY A 57 -5.42 8.59 -7.70
C GLY A 57 -6.71 8.55 -6.91
N GLU A 58 -6.98 7.39 -6.36
CA GLU A 58 -8.09 7.18 -5.45
C GLU A 58 -7.70 6.29 -4.28
N ASN A 59 -8.34 6.54 -3.14
CA ASN A 59 -8.29 5.69 -1.95
C ASN A 59 -9.71 5.20 -1.64
N LEU A 60 -9.82 4.05 -1.00
CA LEU A 60 -11.04 3.61 -0.36
C LEU A 60 -11.01 3.99 1.11
N TYR A 61 -12.06 4.67 1.56
CA TYR A 61 -12.17 5.15 2.92
C TYR A 61 -13.56 4.88 3.51
N LEU A 62 -13.61 4.42 4.75
CA LEU A 62 -14.85 4.18 5.47
C LEU A 62 -14.71 4.44 6.96
N GLU A 63 -15.84 4.73 7.60
CA GLU A 63 -15.96 4.94 9.05
C GLU A 63 -17.10 4.10 9.63
N LEU A 64 -16.81 3.43 10.74
CA LEU A 64 -17.79 2.73 11.56
C LEU A 64 -17.90 3.42 12.90
N HIS A 65 -19.08 3.96 13.19
CA HIS A 65 -19.36 4.60 14.48
C HIS A 65 -20.05 3.61 15.41
N GLY A 66 -19.48 3.42 16.62
CA GLY A 66 -19.97 2.45 17.59
C GLY A 66 -21.20 2.90 18.38
N GLY A 67 -21.60 4.18 18.25
CA GLY A 67 -22.77 4.76 18.89
C GLY A 67 -22.53 5.24 20.33
N GLN A 68 -21.30 5.19 20.82
CA GLN A 68 -20.85 5.76 22.09
C GLN A 68 -19.51 6.47 21.88
N ASP A 69 -19.25 7.51 22.65
CA ASP A 69 -17.97 8.20 22.64
C ASP A 69 -16.83 7.27 23.02
N GLY A 70 -15.67 7.46 22.39
CA GLY A 70 -14.49 6.65 22.64
C GLY A 70 -13.38 6.94 21.63
N PRO A 71 -12.30 6.16 21.66
CA PRO A 71 -11.15 6.40 20.79
C PRO A 71 -11.45 6.15 19.31
N VAL A 72 -10.66 6.79 18.46
CA VAL A 72 -10.68 6.60 17.02
C VAL A 72 -9.49 5.72 16.62
N LEU A 73 -9.80 4.53 16.11
CA LEU A 73 -8.82 3.58 15.57
C LEU A 73 -8.82 3.66 14.05
N CYS A 74 -7.65 3.85 13.45
CA CYS A 74 -7.45 3.76 11.99
C CYS A 74 -6.82 2.41 11.62
N LEU A 75 -7.41 1.72 10.66
CA LEU A 75 -6.83 0.58 9.96
C LEU A 75 -6.36 1.08 8.59
N ASN A 76 -5.06 0.98 8.30
CA ASN A 76 -4.52 1.46 7.03
C ASN A 76 -3.73 0.36 6.34
N GLY A 77 -3.83 0.30 5.01
CA GLY A 77 -3.04 -0.57 4.16
C GLY A 77 -3.08 -0.12 2.70
N HIS A 78 -2.03 -0.46 1.94
CA HIS A 78 -1.95 -0.15 0.52
C HIS A 78 -2.30 -1.35 -0.36
N LEU A 79 -2.88 -1.09 -1.52
CA LEU A 79 -3.27 -2.11 -2.51
C LEU A 79 -2.38 -2.10 -3.75
N ASP A 80 -1.53 -1.11 -3.89
CA ASP A 80 -0.50 -1.09 -4.92
C ASP A 80 0.66 -2.02 -4.60
N THR A 81 1.50 -2.22 -5.59
CA THR A 81 2.71 -3.03 -5.51
C THR A 81 3.85 -2.32 -6.22
N VAL A 82 5.08 -2.73 -5.94
CA VAL A 82 6.22 -2.43 -6.81
C VAL A 82 5.99 -2.98 -8.22
N LEU A 83 6.78 -2.48 -9.18
CA LEU A 83 6.78 -3.03 -10.53
C LEU A 83 7.25 -4.48 -10.52
N GLN A 84 6.56 -5.33 -11.27
CA GLN A 84 6.96 -6.73 -11.39
C GLN A 84 8.33 -6.84 -12.05
N CYS A 85 9.30 -7.37 -11.33
CA CYS A 85 10.62 -7.66 -11.87
C CYS A 85 10.63 -8.96 -12.71
N SER A 86 11.66 -9.13 -13.54
CA SER A 86 11.91 -10.38 -14.26
C SER A 86 12.50 -11.47 -13.35
N GLY A 87 12.46 -12.71 -13.79
CA GLY A 87 13.11 -13.83 -13.11
C GLY A 87 12.23 -14.57 -12.10
N TRP A 88 10.95 -14.34 -12.08
CA TRP A 88 10.01 -15.13 -11.28
C TRP A 88 10.05 -16.60 -11.69
N THR A 89 10.15 -17.49 -10.70
CA THR A 89 10.14 -18.95 -10.87
C THR A 89 8.79 -19.57 -10.54
N ARG A 90 7.85 -18.77 -10.06
CA ARG A 90 6.46 -19.09 -9.71
C ARG A 90 5.53 -18.11 -10.42
N ASP A 91 4.23 -18.39 -10.46
CA ASP A 91 3.27 -17.47 -11.06
C ASP A 91 3.17 -16.18 -10.20
N PRO A 92 3.56 -15.02 -10.71
CA PRO A 92 3.47 -13.76 -10.00
C PRO A 92 2.02 -13.30 -9.76
N ALA A 93 1.04 -13.87 -10.45
CA ALA A 93 -0.37 -13.59 -10.27
C ALA A 93 -1.06 -14.45 -9.20
N GLY A 94 -0.31 -15.25 -8.45
CA GLY A 94 -0.87 -15.94 -7.29
C GLY A 94 -0.84 -17.47 -7.35
N GLU A 95 0.33 -18.09 -7.23
CA GLU A 95 0.46 -19.54 -7.11
C GLU A 95 0.35 -20.00 -5.66
N LEU A 96 -0.63 -20.84 -5.36
CA LEU A 96 -0.77 -21.47 -4.04
C LEU A 96 -0.10 -22.85 -4.05
N ASP A 97 0.92 -23.02 -3.20
CA ASP A 97 1.61 -24.29 -2.97
C ASP A 97 1.54 -24.67 -1.48
N GLY A 98 0.67 -25.57 -1.14
CA GLY A 98 0.37 -25.96 0.23
C GLY A 98 -0.15 -24.79 1.07
N ASN A 99 0.69 -24.28 1.98
CA ASN A 99 0.37 -23.15 2.86
C ASN A 99 1.07 -21.84 2.44
N ARG A 100 1.65 -21.79 1.26
CA ARG A 100 2.37 -20.63 0.75
C ARG A 100 1.69 -20.08 -0.49
N LEU A 101 1.43 -18.80 -0.50
CA LEU A 101 0.98 -18.06 -1.67
C LEU A 101 2.16 -17.25 -2.21
N TYR A 102 2.49 -17.48 -3.48
CA TYR A 102 3.49 -16.72 -4.21
C TYR A 102 2.77 -15.71 -5.09
N GLY A 103 3.31 -14.52 -5.22
CA GLY A 103 2.75 -13.49 -6.10
C GLY A 103 3.26 -12.10 -5.74
N VAL A 104 3.18 -11.16 -6.69
CA VAL A 104 3.55 -9.76 -6.45
C VAL A 104 2.58 -9.14 -5.45
N GLY A 105 3.13 -8.52 -4.40
CA GLY A 105 2.32 -7.94 -3.32
C GLY A 105 1.69 -8.97 -2.36
N ALA A 106 1.94 -10.30 -2.53
CA ALA A 106 1.35 -11.30 -1.64
C ALA A 106 1.76 -11.11 -0.18
N LEU A 107 2.99 -10.66 0.07
CA LEU A 107 3.48 -10.33 1.40
C LEU A 107 3.29 -8.85 1.71
N ASP A 108 3.71 -7.98 0.82
CA ASP A 108 3.75 -6.52 0.93
C ASP A 108 2.77 -5.87 -0.05
N MET A 109 1.57 -5.31 0.41
CA MET A 109 0.98 -5.70 1.70
C MET A 109 -0.45 -6.24 1.52
N LYS A 110 -0.74 -6.87 0.35
CA LYS A 110 -2.09 -7.43 0.08
C LYS A 110 -2.54 -8.45 1.13
N SER A 111 -1.57 -9.17 1.78
CA SER A 111 -1.90 -10.05 2.91
C SER A 111 -2.44 -9.29 4.11
N GLY A 112 -1.83 -8.15 4.41
CA GLY A 112 -2.30 -7.24 5.45
C GLY A 112 -3.66 -6.66 5.11
N CYS A 113 -3.86 -6.18 3.87
CA CYS A 113 -5.14 -5.68 3.41
C CYS A 113 -6.25 -6.74 3.50
N ALA A 114 -6.00 -7.98 3.04
CA ALA A 114 -6.97 -9.07 3.16
C ALA A 114 -7.33 -9.35 4.63
N ALA A 115 -6.34 -9.35 5.52
CA ALA A 115 -6.57 -9.55 6.96
C ALA A 115 -7.41 -8.40 7.57
N LEU A 116 -7.09 -7.14 7.23
CA LEU A 116 -7.85 -5.98 7.70
C LEU A 116 -9.28 -5.98 7.18
N MET A 117 -9.48 -6.25 5.89
CA MET A 117 -10.82 -6.31 5.27
C MET A 117 -11.70 -7.37 5.92
N VAL A 118 -11.19 -8.61 6.09
CA VAL A 118 -11.92 -9.70 6.74
C VAL A 118 -12.18 -9.39 8.21
N ALA A 119 -11.19 -8.85 8.94
CA ALA A 119 -11.37 -8.47 10.34
C ALA A 119 -12.46 -7.40 10.49
N LEU A 120 -12.45 -6.39 9.63
CA LEU A 120 -13.42 -5.29 9.62
C LEU A 120 -14.85 -5.79 9.33
N ALA A 121 -15.00 -6.70 8.34
CA ALA A 121 -16.29 -7.30 8.01
C ALA A 121 -16.87 -8.12 9.18
N HIS A 122 -16.03 -8.92 9.83
CA HIS A 122 -16.45 -9.66 11.02
C HIS A 122 -16.75 -8.73 12.20
N PHE A 123 -15.93 -7.70 12.42
CA PHE A 123 -16.15 -6.72 13.47
C PHE A 123 -17.49 -5.99 13.29
N HIS A 124 -17.75 -5.50 12.09
CA HIS A 124 -19.02 -4.83 11.76
C HIS A 124 -20.25 -5.72 12.03
N ARG A 125 -20.17 -6.98 11.64
CA ARG A 125 -21.26 -7.95 11.81
C ARG A 125 -21.46 -8.34 13.29
N ASP A 126 -20.35 -8.63 13.98
CA ASP A 126 -20.39 -9.25 15.31
C ASP A 126 -20.50 -8.23 16.44
N PHE A 127 -20.10 -6.98 16.19
CA PHE A 127 -20.11 -5.87 17.16
C PHE A 127 -20.83 -4.63 16.61
N PRO A 128 -22.19 -4.67 16.49
CA PRO A 128 -22.95 -3.54 15.96
C PRO A 128 -22.96 -2.31 16.88
N ARG A 129 -22.50 -2.46 18.12
CA ARG A 129 -22.32 -1.39 19.11
C ARG A 129 -20.98 -1.53 19.80
N PHE A 130 -20.22 -0.45 19.82
CA PHE A 130 -18.93 -0.35 20.50
C PHE A 130 -18.68 1.12 20.91
N CYS A 131 -17.63 1.38 21.70
CA CYS A 131 -17.21 2.73 22.05
C CYS A 131 -16.20 3.22 21.01
N GLY A 132 -16.40 4.44 20.51
CA GLY A 132 -15.49 5.07 19.57
C GLY A 132 -15.83 4.85 18.10
N THR A 133 -14.83 5.04 17.26
CA THR A 133 -14.93 4.96 15.81
C THR A 133 -13.81 4.08 15.26
N VAL A 134 -14.13 3.24 14.27
CA VAL A 134 -13.13 2.55 13.45
C VAL A 134 -13.14 3.18 12.06
N LYS A 135 -12.04 3.79 11.67
CA LYS A 135 -11.75 4.25 10.32
C LYS A 135 -10.95 3.17 9.59
N ALA A 136 -11.21 2.97 8.31
CA ALA A 136 -10.37 2.11 7.49
C ALA A 136 -10.07 2.79 6.16
N SER A 137 -8.83 2.68 5.74
CA SER A 137 -8.35 3.20 4.46
C SER A 137 -7.53 2.14 3.73
N PHE A 138 -7.85 1.96 2.46
CA PHE A 138 -7.06 1.16 1.53
C PHE A 138 -6.58 2.11 0.45
N VAL A 139 -5.27 2.34 0.44
CA VAL A 139 -4.68 3.44 -0.32
C VAL A 139 -3.97 2.97 -1.57
N SER A 140 -3.75 3.90 -2.50
CA SER A 140 -2.92 3.76 -3.69
C SER A 140 -1.57 4.46 -3.50
N VAL A 141 -0.59 4.11 -4.32
CA VAL A 141 0.73 4.77 -4.42
C VAL A 141 1.46 4.89 -3.08
N GLU A 142 1.56 3.79 -2.34
CA GLU A 142 2.46 3.69 -1.20
C GLU A 142 3.87 3.29 -1.65
N GLU A 143 3.97 2.27 -2.51
CA GLU A 143 5.21 1.74 -3.10
C GLU A 143 5.82 2.67 -4.16
N GLY A 144 5.04 3.61 -4.63
CA GLY A 144 5.47 4.64 -5.55
C GLY A 144 6.14 5.83 -4.86
N PRO A 145 6.47 6.88 -5.61
CA PRO A 145 7.08 8.07 -5.05
C PRO A 145 6.10 8.77 -4.08
N PHE A 146 6.62 9.20 -2.93
CA PHE A 146 5.99 10.12 -1.97
C PHE A 146 4.83 9.56 -1.11
N GLY A 147 4.43 8.28 -1.23
CA GLY A 147 3.31 7.73 -0.44
C GLY A 147 2.02 8.53 -0.60
N LEU A 148 1.63 8.83 -1.85
CA LEU A 148 0.62 9.84 -2.19
C LEU A 148 -0.74 9.56 -1.56
N GLY A 149 -1.17 8.29 -1.54
CA GLY A 149 -2.51 7.94 -1.08
C GLY A 149 -2.76 8.29 0.39
N THR A 150 -1.88 7.86 1.28
CA THR A 150 -2.01 8.18 2.71
C THR A 150 -1.79 9.67 2.99
N ASN A 151 -0.81 10.30 2.29
CA ASN A 151 -0.58 11.73 2.44
C ASN A 151 -1.81 12.56 2.05
N ALA A 152 -2.52 12.20 0.99
CA ALA A 152 -3.75 12.87 0.59
C ALA A 152 -4.85 12.79 1.65
N LEU A 153 -5.01 11.62 2.33
CA LEU A 153 -5.96 11.49 3.44
C LEU A 153 -5.60 12.39 4.63
N ILE A 154 -4.29 12.55 4.92
CA ILE A 154 -3.79 13.43 5.97
C ILE A 154 -4.02 14.89 5.60
N GLU A 155 -3.64 15.30 4.38
CA GLU A 155 -3.80 16.67 3.88
C GLU A 155 -5.26 17.13 3.86
N ASP A 156 -6.19 16.20 3.57
CA ASP A 156 -7.64 16.47 3.57
C ASP A 156 -8.29 16.35 4.98
N GLY A 157 -7.48 16.14 6.03
CA GLY A 157 -7.93 16.11 7.43
C GLY A 157 -8.75 14.88 7.81
N LEU A 158 -8.81 13.85 6.96
CA LEU A 158 -9.62 12.65 7.23
C LEU A 158 -9.07 11.80 8.39
N LEU A 159 -7.82 12.02 8.77
CA LEU A 159 -7.13 11.28 9.84
C LEU A 159 -6.78 12.16 11.06
N ASP A 160 -7.23 13.40 11.12
CA ASP A 160 -6.85 14.37 12.18
C ASP A 160 -7.28 13.95 13.59
N ASP A 161 -8.37 13.21 13.71
CA ASP A 161 -8.95 12.77 14.98
C ASP A 161 -8.52 11.33 15.38
N VAL A 162 -7.58 10.72 14.67
CA VAL A 162 -7.11 9.36 14.93
C VAL A 162 -6.23 9.30 16.17
N ASP A 163 -6.65 8.49 17.16
CA ASP A 163 -5.88 8.24 18.39
C ASP A 163 -4.86 7.11 18.21
N PHE A 164 -5.21 6.08 17.43
CA PHE A 164 -4.37 4.89 17.20
C PHE A 164 -4.47 4.42 15.75
N SER A 165 -3.35 3.91 15.22
CA SER A 165 -3.31 3.31 13.89
C SER A 165 -2.75 1.88 13.94
N ILE A 166 -3.35 1.01 13.13
CA ILE A 166 -2.81 -0.32 12.82
C ILE A 166 -2.54 -0.37 11.31
N ILE A 167 -1.26 -0.55 10.97
CA ILE A 167 -0.79 -0.76 9.61
C ILE A 167 -0.31 -2.21 9.53
N ALA A 168 -0.94 -3.00 8.66
CA ALA A 168 -0.69 -4.45 8.62
C ALA A 168 0.45 -4.84 7.68
N GLU A 169 1.55 -4.07 7.72
CA GLU A 169 2.79 -4.33 6.99
C GLU A 169 3.48 -5.62 7.43
N PRO A 170 4.28 -6.27 6.55
CA PRO A 170 4.94 -7.54 6.84
C PRO A 170 6.16 -7.38 7.77
N SER A 171 5.95 -6.99 9.02
CA SER A 171 7.00 -6.67 9.99
C SER A 171 8.08 -7.74 10.13
N ALA A 172 7.73 -9.03 9.99
CA ALA A 172 8.69 -10.12 10.04
C ALA A 172 9.71 -10.10 8.90
N GLY A 173 9.30 -9.62 7.70
CA GLY A 173 10.20 -9.44 6.56
C GLY A 173 11.27 -8.38 6.79
N PHE A 174 10.93 -7.32 7.51
CA PHE A 174 11.84 -6.18 7.76
C PHE A 174 12.72 -6.36 9.00
N THR A 175 12.25 -7.08 10.01
CA THR A 175 12.95 -7.18 11.30
C THR A 175 13.87 -8.39 11.39
N GLY A 176 13.73 -9.37 10.52
CA GLY A 176 14.42 -10.66 10.62
C GLY A 176 14.06 -11.46 11.89
N ARG A 177 12.98 -11.08 12.57
CA ARG A 177 12.47 -11.74 13.79
C ARG A 177 11.27 -12.60 13.48
N PRO A 178 11.03 -13.70 14.23
CA PRO A 178 9.82 -14.50 14.02
C PRO A 178 8.55 -13.71 14.34
N PHE A 179 7.48 -13.99 13.62
CA PHE A 179 6.14 -13.47 13.89
C PHE A 179 5.58 -14.01 15.23
N PRO A 180 4.81 -13.23 16.00
CA PRO A 180 4.42 -11.84 15.70
C PRO A 180 5.47 -10.81 16.11
N THR A 181 5.63 -9.77 15.29
CA THR A 181 6.52 -8.64 15.57
C THR A 181 5.77 -7.34 15.39
N LEU A 182 5.88 -6.41 16.34
CA LEU A 182 5.33 -5.07 16.24
C LEU A 182 6.46 -4.09 15.97
N CYS A 183 6.35 -3.33 14.86
CA CYS A 183 7.19 -2.18 14.58
C CYS A 183 6.48 -0.93 15.11
N LEU A 184 7.14 -0.21 16.03
CA LEU A 184 6.58 1.01 16.63
C LEU A 184 7.00 2.29 15.90
N GLY A 185 7.68 2.15 14.78
CA GLY A 185 8.13 3.24 13.94
C GLY A 185 9.01 2.73 12.80
N ALA A 186 9.21 3.59 11.81
CA ALA A 186 10.04 3.34 10.65
C ALA A 186 11.09 4.44 10.49
N LYS A 187 12.16 4.14 9.74
CA LYS A 187 13.12 5.15 9.30
C LYS A 187 12.56 5.86 8.08
N GLY A 188 12.77 7.18 8.00
CA GLY A 188 12.56 7.91 6.76
C GLY A 188 13.63 7.55 5.71
N GLY A 189 13.29 7.75 4.44
CA GLY A 189 14.20 7.57 3.31
C GLY A 189 14.07 8.72 2.32
N TYR A 190 15.10 8.90 1.51
CA TYR A 190 15.09 9.82 0.37
C TYR A 190 15.98 9.26 -0.74
N GLY A 191 15.64 9.58 -1.98
CA GLY A 191 16.46 9.31 -3.15
C GLY A 191 17.16 10.58 -3.62
N LEU A 192 18.38 10.43 -4.13
CA LEU A 192 19.10 11.48 -4.81
C LEU A 192 19.41 11.04 -6.23
N GLU A 193 19.13 11.90 -7.19
CA GLU A 193 19.61 11.78 -8.56
C GLU A 193 20.65 12.87 -8.82
N ILE A 194 21.83 12.45 -9.26
CA ILE A 194 22.90 13.38 -9.64
C ILE A 194 23.20 13.16 -11.11
N GLN A 195 23.03 14.21 -11.90
CA GLN A 195 23.30 14.18 -13.34
C GLN A 195 24.60 14.92 -13.64
N PHE A 196 25.50 14.26 -14.37
CA PHE A 196 26.75 14.83 -14.84
C PHE A 196 26.62 15.14 -16.33
N PHE A 197 26.95 16.37 -16.70
CA PHE A 197 26.85 16.85 -18.07
C PHE A 197 28.26 17.04 -18.67
N GLY A 198 28.52 16.34 -19.77
CA GLY A 198 29.79 16.47 -20.50
C GLY A 198 29.65 17.26 -21.81
N ARG A 199 30.79 17.56 -22.42
CA ARG A 199 30.93 18.14 -23.76
C ARG A 199 31.82 17.24 -24.60
N SER A 200 31.31 16.75 -25.73
CA SER A 200 32.10 15.92 -26.65
C SER A 200 33.26 16.67 -27.27
N ALA A 201 34.40 15.99 -27.38
CA ALA A 201 35.55 16.43 -28.11
C ALA A 201 36.19 15.26 -28.91
N HIS A 202 37.06 15.57 -29.86
CA HIS A 202 37.82 14.55 -30.60
C HIS A 202 38.79 13.84 -29.63
N ALA A 203 38.93 12.53 -29.76
CA ALA A 203 39.76 11.71 -28.88
C ALA A 203 41.22 12.15 -28.78
N ALA A 204 41.74 12.82 -29.82
CA ALA A 204 43.12 13.40 -29.84
C ALA A 204 43.20 14.76 -29.15
N SER A 205 42.09 15.35 -28.73
CA SER A 205 42.01 16.69 -28.07
C SER A 205 41.00 16.67 -26.92
N PRO A 206 41.21 15.80 -25.91
CA PRO A 206 40.29 15.66 -24.79
C PRO A 206 40.13 16.92 -23.97
N ASP A 207 41.18 17.76 -23.93
CA ASP A 207 41.23 19.07 -23.28
C ASP A 207 40.21 20.10 -23.83
N LEU A 208 39.67 19.85 -25.02
CA LEU A 208 38.58 20.66 -25.60
C LEU A 208 37.18 20.19 -25.20
N GLY A 209 37.08 19.08 -24.50
CA GLY A 209 35.84 18.49 -24.00
C GLY A 209 35.61 18.70 -22.51
N ILE A 210 34.55 18.06 -22.00
CA ILE A 210 34.27 17.84 -20.57
C ILE A 210 33.87 16.41 -20.42
N SER A 211 34.58 15.66 -19.58
CA SER A 211 34.28 14.25 -19.33
C SER A 211 33.31 14.10 -18.15
N ALA A 212 32.02 13.84 -18.44
CA ALA A 212 31.06 13.57 -17.38
C ALA A 212 31.43 12.34 -16.53
N ALA A 213 32.18 11.38 -17.11
CA ALA A 213 32.65 10.20 -16.39
C ALA A 213 33.78 10.53 -15.39
N GLU A 214 34.69 11.49 -15.72
CA GLU A 214 35.71 11.97 -14.81
C GLU A 214 35.11 12.83 -13.70
N ASP A 215 34.11 13.66 -14.02
CA ASP A 215 33.42 14.51 -13.03
C ASP A 215 32.58 13.65 -12.05
N MET A 216 32.15 12.43 -12.47
CA MET A 216 31.41 11.49 -11.62
C MET A 216 32.34 10.72 -10.66
N ALA A 217 33.60 10.54 -10.98
CA ALA A 217 34.56 9.71 -10.23
C ALA A 217 35.15 10.44 -9.03
#